data_0c0c3e6a6605e7859383bb0825208211
#
_entry.id   0c0c3e6a6605e7859383bb0825208211
#
_cell.length_a   1.000
_cell.length_b   1.000
_cell.length_c   1.000
_cell.angle_alpha   90.00
_cell.angle_beta   90.00
_cell.angle_gamma   90.00
#
_symmetry.space_group_name_H-M   'P 1'
#
loop_
_entity.id
_entity.type
_entity.pdbx_description
1 polymer ?
#
loop_
_entity_poly.entity_id
_entity_poly.type
_entity_poly.pdbx_seq_one_letter_code
_entity_poly.pdbx_strand_id
1 'polypeptide(L)'
;MASTLVLVVVFVLDLIAFALAVAAEQRRSTATIIKAADYSYCKYDKDIATALGLSAVLLLTVSQLLIMVVSRCLCFGKALRPSGSRSCAIALFITSWVFFIIAVSCLLAASVRNAYHTKYRNALSCKVVRKGIFAAGASFVVLTGIVSELYYVSHSKANDGEATYARDTGVRMGNL
;
A
#
# COMPACT_ATOMS: atom_id res chain seq x y z
N MET A 1 23.72 6.83 -2.40
CA MET A 1 23.09 7.36 -1.16
C MET A 1 21.58 7.43 -1.36
N ALA A 2 20.79 6.89 -0.43
CA ALA A 2 19.34 7.02 -0.48
C ALA A 2 18.95 8.51 -0.38
N SER A 3 18.05 8.97 -1.26
CA SER A 3 17.58 10.35 -1.20
C SER A 3 16.59 10.48 -0.03
N THR A 4 16.97 11.26 0.98
CA THR A 4 16.11 11.54 2.15
C THR A 4 14.77 12.14 1.74
N LEU A 5 14.76 12.97 0.68
CA LEU A 5 13.54 13.57 0.17
C LEU A 5 12.55 12.51 -0.31
N VAL A 6 13.01 11.48 -1.03
CA VAL A 6 12.15 10.39 -1.50
C VAL A 6 11.54 9.63 -0.32
N LEU A 7 12.37 9.28 0.70
CA LEU A 7 11.89 8.61 1.91
C LEU A 7 10.81 9.43 2.62
N VAL A 8 11.04 10.73 2.81
CA VAL A 8 10.06 11.62 3.46
C VAL A 8 8.76 11.70 2.66
N VAL A 9 8.82 11.85 1.33
CA VAL A 9 7.63 11.91 0.48
C VAL A 9 6.83 10.62 0.55
N VAL A 10 7.50 9.47 0.42
CA VAL A 10 6.86 8.15 0.50
C VAL A 10 6.22 7.95 1.88
N PHE A 11 6.96 8.23 2.95
CA PHE A 11 6.44 8.13 4.32
C PHE A 11 5.18 8.97 4.54
N VAL A 12 5.17 10.22 4.06
CA VAL A 12 4.00 11.10 4.17
C VAL A 12 2.81 10.56 3.37
N LEU A 13 3.04 10.07 2.15
CA LEU A 13 1.97 9.47 1.33
C LEU A 13 1.36 8.23 2.01
N ASP A 14 2.19 7.35 2.56
CA ASP A 14 1.74 6.14 3.25
C ASP A 14 1.03 6.47 4.56
N LEU A 15 1.49 7.50 5.29
CA LEU A 15 0.82 7.98 6.50
C LEU A 15 -0.59 8.54 6.19
N ILE A 16 -0.73 9.32 5.11
CA ILE A 16 -2.03 9.84 4.66
C ILE A 16 -2.93 8.67 4.21
N ALA A 17 -2.40 7.71 3.43
CA ALA A 17 -3.15 6.53 3.01
C ALA A 17 -3.65 5.71 4.22
N PHE A 18 -2.82 5.52 5.24
CA PHE A 18 -3.20 4.89 6.50
C PHE A 18 -4.31 5.66 7.21
N ALA A 19 -4.17 6.98 7.38
CA ALA A 19 -5.19 7.81 8.03
C ALA A 19 -6.53 7.74 7.32
N LEU A 20 -6.54 7.77 5.97
CA LEU A 20 -7.75 7.62 5.17
C LEU A 20 -8.39 6.22 5.32
N ALA A 21 -7.59 5.16 5.37
CA ALA A 21 -8.09 3.80 5.59
C ALA A 21 -8.72 3.64 6.98
N VAL A 22 -8.12 4.23 8.03
CA VAL A 22 -8.69 4.27 9.38
C VAL A 22 -9.98 5.11 9.42
N ALA A 23 -9.99 6.27 8.77
CA ALA A 23 -11.19 7.10 8.65
C ALA A 23 -12.32 6.36 7.91
N ALA A 24 -12.00 5.57 6.88
CA ALA A 24 -12.97 4.73 6.17
C ALA A 24 -13.60 3.68 7.09
N GLU A 25 -12.82 3.05 7.99
CA GLU A 25 -13.37 2.12 8.98
C GLU A 25 -14.33 2.81 9.95
N GLN A 26 -14.01 4.02 10.40
CA GLN A 26 -14.87 4.79 11.31
C GLN A 26 -16.14 5.30 10.64
N ARG A 27 -16.07 5.61 9.34
CA ARG A 27 -17.17 6.16 8.53
C ARG A 27 -17.88 5.10 7.67
N ARG A 28 -17.64 3.81 7.91
CA ARG A 28 -18.34 2.74 7.20
C ARG A 28 -19.85 2.88 7.36
N SER A 29 -20.59 2.58 6.30
CA SER A 29 -22.05 2.69 6.28
C SER A 29 -22.68 1.77 7.32
N THR A 30 -23.50 2.34 8.17
CA THR A 30 -24.39 1.61 9.08
C THR A 30 -25.77 1.54 8.44
N ALA A 31 -26.41 0.38 8.51
CA ALA A 31 -27.76 0.20 8.02
C ALA A 31 -28.74 0.23 9.18
N THR A 32 -29.75 1.08 9.10
CA THR A 32 -30.89 1.08 10.03
C THR A 32 -32.11 0.45 9.38
N ILE A 33 -32.76 -0.48 10.09
CA ILE A 33 -34.00 -1.09 9.62
C ILE A 33 -35.15 -0.16 9.95
N ILE A 34 -35.79 0.40 8.93
CA ILE A 34 -37.01 1.17 9.09
C ILE A 34 -38.17 0.24 8.80
N LYS A 35 -39.05 0.05 9.81
CA LYS A 35 -40.31 -0.70 9.68
C LYS A 35 -41.42 0.28 9.28
N ALA A 36 -41.93 0.15 8.07
CA ALA A 36 -43.16 0.76 7.62
C ALA A 36 -44.34 -0.22 7.87
N ALA A 37 -45.59 0.24 7.80
CA ALA A 37 -46.78 -0.56 8.16
C ALA A 37 -46.86 -1.90 7.40
N ASP A 38 -46.41 -1.95 6.13
CA ASP A 38 -46.49 -3.14 5.28
C ASP A 38 -45.14 -3.72 4.81
N TYR A 39 -44.01 -3.02 5.04
CA TYR A 39 -42.68 -3.49 4.60
C TYR A 39 -41.58 -2.90 5.45
N SER A 40 -40.47 -3.61 5.55
CA SER A 40 -39.24 -3.14 6.17
C SER A 40 -38.16 -2.94 5.10
N TYR A 41 -37.46 -1.83 5.17
CA TYR A 41 -36.33 -1.55 4.26
C TYR A 41 -35.10 -1.07 5.00
N CYS A 42 -33.94 -1.34 4.41
CA CYS A 42 -32.65 -0.90 4.93
C CYS A 42 -32.37 0.53 4.45
N LYS A 43 -32.22 1.47 5.38
CA LYS A 43 -31.72 2.82 5.10
C LYS A 43 -30.24 2.84 5.41
N TYR A 44 -29.44 3.25 4.41
CA TYR A 44 -27.99 3.39 4.52
C TYR A 44 -27.60 4.86 4.62
N ASP A 45 -26.52 5.14 5.37
CA ASP A 45 -25.92 6.46 5.44
C ASP A 45 -25.05 6.75 4.18
N LYS A 46 -24.54 8.00 4.07
CA LYS A 46 -23.73 8.45 2.92
C LYS A 46 -22.45 7.60 2.74
N ASP A 47 -22.09 7.32 1.47
CA ASP A 47 -20.95 6.48 1.06
C ASP A 47 -19.58 7.15 1.19
N ILE A 48 -19.34 7.92 2.26
CA ILE A 48 -18.06 8.61 2.49
C ILE A 48 -16.91 7.60 2.65
N ALA A 49 -17.18 6.44 3.28
CA ALA A 49 -16.17 5.42 3.51
C ALA A 49 -15.62 4.81 2.20
N THR A 50 -16.45 4.68 1.17
CA THR A 50 -16.03 4.21 -0.16
C THR A 50 -15.02 5.17 -0.79
N ALA A 51 -15.31 6.49 -0.75
CA ALA A 51 -14.41 7.51 -1.28
C ALA A 51 -13.08 7.54 -0.53
N LEU A 52 -13.10 7.44 0.82
CA LEU A 52 -11.90 7.40 1.65
C LEU A 52 -11.07 6.15 1.38
N GLY A 53 -11.70 4.99 1.25
CA GLY A 53 -11.01 3.73 0.93
C GLY A 53 -10.35 3.75 -0.45
N LEU A 54 -11.03 4.27 -1.48
CA LEU A 54 -10.47 4.42 -2.82
C LEU A 54 -9.32 5.43 -2.85
N SER A 55 -9.43 6.56 -2.13
CA SER A 55 -8.35 7.54 -2.01
C SER A 55 -7.12 6.94 -1.33
N ALA A 56 -7.29 6.10 -0.31
CA ALA A 56 -6.20 5.38 0.33
C ALA A 56 -5.48 4.43 -0.66
N VAL A 57 -6.23 3.69 -1.48
CA VAL A 57 -5.67 2.82 -2.54
C VAL A 57 -4.86 3.63 -3.56
N LEU A 58 -5.37 4.77 -4.01
CA LEU A 58 -4.68 5.63 -4.97
C LEU A 58 -3.36 6.15 -4.41
N LEU A 59 -3.35 6.67 -3.18
CA LEU A 59 -2.13 7.18 -2.55
C LEU A 59 -1.09 6.08 -2.33
N LEU A 60 -1.52 4.91 -1.85
CA LEU A 60 -0.63 3.76 -1.68
C LEU A 60 -0.03 3.31 -3.02
N THR A 61 -0.83 3.33 -4.10
CA THR A 61 -0.35 2.99 -5.44
C THR A 61 0.68 4.01 -5.94
N VAL A 62 0.43 5.30 -5.75
CA VAL A 62 1.38 6.36 -6.12
C VAL A 62 2.68 6.21 -5.34
N SER A 63 2.63 5.96 -4.03
CA SER A 63 3.80 5.71 -3.18
C SER A 63 4.63 4.54 -3.71
N GLN A 64 3.99 3.40 -4.01
CA GLN A 64 4.66 2.21 -4.51
C GLN A 64 5.30 2.43 -5.89
N LEU A 65 4.59 3.12 -6.81
CA LEU A 65 5.13 3.48 -8.13
C LEU A 65 6.33 4.43 -8.01
N LEU A 66 6.29 5.39 -7.10
CA LEU A 66 7.37 6.34 -6.88
C LEU A 66 8.65 5.62 -6.45
N ILE A 67 8.57 4.68 -5.51
CA ILE A 67 9.72 3.85 -5.11
C ILE A 67 10.23 3.03 -6.28
N MET A 68 9.36 2.42 -7.09
CA MET A 68 9.76 1.66 -8.27
C MET A 68 10.51 2.51 -9.29
N VAL A 69 10.00 3.70 -9.60
CA VAL A 69 10.64 4.61 -10.57
C VAL A 69 11.99 5.07 -10.05
N VAL A 70 12.10 5.48 -8.79
CA VAL A 70 13.34 6.00 -8.22
C VAL A 70 14.39 4.91 -8.03
N SER A 71 13.99 3.69 -7.67
CA SER A 71 14.91 2.53 -7.59
C SER A 71 15.28 1.96 -8.97
N ARG A 72 14.77 2.55 -10.07
CA ARG A 72 14.96 2.11 -11.48
C ARG A 72 14.60 0.65 -11.71
N CYS A 73 13.67 0.12 -10.97
CA CYS A 73 13.20 -1.27 -11.00
C CYS A 73 14.34 -2.30 -11.10
N LEU A 74 14.41 -3.25 -10.23
CA LEU A 74 15.36 -4.39 -10.30
C LEU A 74 15.36 -5.09 -11.68
N CYS A 75 14.26 -4.95 -12.46
CA CYS A 75 14.11 -5.53 -13.81
C CYS A 75 14.85 -4.75 -14.91
N PHE A 76 15.14 -3.46 -14.72
CA PHE A 76 15.79 -2.58 -15.72
C PHE A 76 17.18 -2.12 -15.31
N GLY A 77 17.66 -2.45 -14.10
CA GLY A 77 18.99 -2.09 -13.59
C GLY A 77 20.08 -3.03 -14.10
N LYS A 78 21.33 -2.54 -14.15
CA LYS A 78 22.52 -3.40 -14.36
C LYS A 78 22.52 -4.50 -13.31
N ALA A 79 22.90 -5.72 -13.73
CA ALA A 79 23.01 -6.86 -12.82
C ALA A 79 24.01 -6.55 -11.70
N LEU A 80 23.49 -6.22 -10.52
CA LEU A 80 24.29 -6.02 -9.31
C LEU A 80 25.04 -7.31 -8.96
N ARG A 81 26.27 -7.20 -8.50
CA ARG A 81 27.04 -8.35 -8.04
C ARG A 81 26.31 -9.12 -6.93
N PRO A 82 26.45 -10.45 -6.85
CA PRO A 82 25.87 -11.24 -5.78
C PRO A 82 26.47 -10.81 -4.44
N SER A 83 25.70 -10.08 -3.65
CA SER A 83 26.04 -9.64 -2.29
C SER A 83 24.85 -9.87 -1.37
N GLY A 84 25.10 -10.00 -0.07
CA GLY A 84 24.04 -10.15 0.92
C GLY A 84 23.01 -9.02 0.88
N SER A 85 23.44 -7.79 0.62
CA SER A 85 22.54 -6.63 0.47
C SER A 85 21.60 -6.75 -0.72
N ARG A 86 22.04 -7.37 -1.82
CA ARG A 86 21.19 -7.62 -3.00
C ARG A 86 20.10 -8.64 -2.69
N SER A 87 20.45 -9.76 -2.05
CA SER A 87 19.48 -10.78 -1.67
C SER A 87 18.42 -10.22 -0.72
N CYS A 88 18.85 -9.40 0.24
CA CYS A 88 17.94 -8.70 1.15
C CYS A 88 17.01 -7.75 0.39
N ALA A 89 17.53 -6.96 -0.55
CA ALA A 89 16.71 -6.04 -1.35
C ALA A 89 15.67 -6.79 -2.20
N ILE A 90 16.01 -7.93 -2.79
CA ILE A 90 15.08 -8.75 -3.57
C ILE A 90 13.97 -9.31 -2.67
N ALA A 91 14.32 -9.84 -1.50
CA ALA A 91 13.34 -10.36 -0.54
C ALA A 91 12.38 -9.27 -0.06
N LEU A 92 12.90 -8.09 0.29
CA LEU A 92 12.10 -6.93 0.68
C LEU A 92 11.19 -6.43 -0.45
N PHE A 93 11.67 -6.44 -1.69
CA PHE A 93 10.87 -6.09 -2.86
C PHE A 93 9.66 -7.01 -3.03
N ILE A 94 9.88 -8.32 -2.98
CA ILE A 94 8.80 -9.32 -3.11
C ILE A 94 7.82 -9.17 -1.95
N THR A 95 8.31 -9.02 -0.72
CA THR A 95 7.47 -8.86 0.48
C THR A 95 6.62 -7.59 0.41
N SER A 96 7.20 -6.47 -0.03
CA SER A 96 6.47 -5.21 -0.24
C SER A 96 5.32 -5.39 -1.23
N TRP A 97 5.54 -6.09 -2.35
CA TRP A 97 4.49 -6.36 -3.34
C TRP A 97 3.39 -7.26 -2.79
N VAL A 98 3.72 -8.28 -2.01
CA VAL A 98 2.72 -9.15 -1.37
C VAL A 98 1.84 -8.34 -0.42
N PHE A 99 2.43 -7.52 0.45
CA PHE A 99 1.67 -6.68 1.37
C PHE A 99 0.82 -5.62 0.65
N PHE A 100 1.36 -5.01 -0.41
CA PHE A 100 0.64 -4.08 -1.27
C PHE A 100 -0.62 -4.72 -1.89
N ILE A 101 -0.48 -5.92 -2.48
CA ILE A 101 -1.62 -6.62 -3.09
C ILE A 101 -2.69 -6.95 -2.03
N ILE A 102 -2.28 -7.38 -0.83
CA ILE A 102 -3.21 -7.68 0.27
C ILE A 102 -3.92 -6.39 0.72
N ALA A 103 -3.18 -5.29 0.93
CA ALA A 103 -3.75 -3.99 1.32
C ALA A 103 -4.79 -3.50 0.32
N VAL A 104 -4.42 -3.47 -0.97
CA VAL A 104 -5.31 -3.04 -2.06
C VAL A 104 -6.54 -3.94 -2.16
N SER A 105 -6.37 -5.26 -2.07
CA SER A 105 -7.49 -6.21 -2.12
C SER A 105 -8.46 -6.01 -0.96
N CYS A 106 -7.97 -5.82 0.26
CA CYS A 106 -8.80 -5.55 1.43
C CYS A 106 -9.56 -4.22 1.31
N LEU A 107 -8.85 -3.15 0.92
CA LEU A 107 -9.45 -1.81 0.80
C LEU A 107 -10.48 -1.75 -0.35
N LEU A 108 -10.18 -2.35 -1.50
CA LEU A 108 -11.12 -2.44 -2.62
C LEU A 108 -12.33 -3.29 -2.28
N ALA A 109 -12.14 -4.47 -1.68
CA ALA A 109 -13.25 -5.34 -1.29
C ALA A 109 -14.17 -4.65 -0.28
N ALA A 110 -13.59 -3.91 0.69
CA ALA A 110 -14.34 -3.14 1.65
C ALA A 110 -15.11 -1.99 0.99
N SER A 111 -14.46 -1.23 0.09
CA SER A 111 -15.05 -0.11 -0.64
C SER A 111 -16.19 -0.56 -1.55
N VAL A 112 -15.98 -1.63 -2.34
CA VAL A 112 -17.00 -2.22 -3.21
C VAL A 112 -18.19 -2.71 -2.39
N ARG A 113 -17.94 -3.44 -1.30
CA ARG A 113 -19.02 -3.91 -0.41
C ARG A 113 -19.77 -2.76 0.26
N ASN A 114 -19.07 -1.67 0.58
CA ASN A 114 -19.70 -0.48 1.15
C ASN A 114 -20.56 0.27 0.13
N ALA A 115 -20.13 0.31 -1.14
CA ALA A 115 -20.88 0.94 -2.24
C ALA A 115 -22.10 0.12 -2.71
N TYR A 116 -21.99 -1.22 -2.66
CA TYR A 116 -23.08 -2.10 -3.07
C TYR A 116 -24.18 -2.16 -1.99
N HIS A 117 -25.02 -1.15 -1.98
CA HIS A 117 -26.30 -1.18 -1.26
C HIS A 117 -27.29 -1.99 -2.08
N THR A 118 -27.32 -3.30 -1.88
CA THR A 118 -28.35 -4.12 -2.51
C THR A 118 -29.71 -3.71 -1.99
N LYS A 119 -30.50 -3.06 -2.85
CA LYS A 119 -31.93 -2.83 -2.66
C LYS A 119 -32.66 -4.18 -2.68
N TYR A 120 -32.46 -5.00 -1.66
CA TYR A 120 -33.26 -6.22 -1.53
C TYR A 120 -34.58 -5.86 -0.85
N ARG A 121 -35.66 -6.02 -1.59
CA ARG A 121 -37.06 -5.74 -1.18
C ARG A 121 -37.56 -6.69 -0.09
N ASN A 122 -36.84 -7.78 0.20
CA ASN A 122 -37.24 -8.83 1.16
C ASN A 122 -36.07 -9.22 2.09
N ALA A 123 -35.36 -8.26 2.65
CA ALA A 123 -34.21 -8.60 3.45
C ALA A 123 -34.54 -8.65 4.94
N LEU A 124 -34.64 -9.83 5.50
CA LEU A 124 -34.61 -10.09 6.94
C LEU A 124 -33.29 -9.64 7.61
N SER A 125 -32.25 -9.32 6.82
CA SER A 125 -30.98 -8.81 7.34
C SER A 125 -30.34 -7.79 6.39
N CYS A 126 -30.04 -6.58 6.89
CA CYS A 126 -29.28 -5.59 6.14
C CYS A 126 -27.83 -6.03 6.01
N LYS A 127 -27.31 -6.12 4.78
CA LYS A 127 -25.88 -6.43 4.54
C LYS A 127 -25.03 -5.19 4.82
N VAL A 128 -24.23 -5.26 5.87
CA VAL A 128 -23.27 -4.22 6.26
C VAL A 128 -21.84 -4.77 6.08
N VAL A 129 -20.89 -3.89 5.77
CA VAL A 129 -19.47 -4.26 5.72
C VAL A 129 -19.03 -4.80 7.08
N ARG A 130 -18.40 -5.97 7.09
CA ARG A 130 -17.91 -6.60 8.32
C ARG A 130 -16.90 -5.67 9.00
N LYS A 131 -17.06 -5.50 10.30
CA LYS A 131 -16.16 -4.71 11.13
C LYS A 131 -14.71 -5.22 10.98
N GLY A 132 -13.76 -4.31 10.75
CA GLY A 132 -12.33 -4.62 10.72
C GLY A 132 -11.74 -4.86 9.34
N ILE A 133 -12.52 -4.87 8.23
CA ILE A 133 -11.94 -5.10 6.89
C ILE A 133 -11.09 -3.91 6.45
N PHE A 134 -11.54 -2.68 6.63
CA PHE A 134 -10.74 -1.48 6.38
C PHE A 134 -9.56 -1.39 7.35
N ALA A 135 -9.73 -1.80 8.62
CA ALA A 135 -8.66 -1.82 9.59
C ALA A 135 -7.56 -2.84 9.21
N ALA A 136 -7.95 -4.02 8.70
CA ALA A 136 -7.00 -4.97 8.14
C ALA A 136 -6.23 -4.36 6.96
N GLY A 137 -6.93 -3.71 6.03
CA GLY A 137 -6.31 -2.97 4.94
C GLY A 137 -5.31 -1.92 5.44
N ALA A 138 -5.70 -1.12 6.43
CA ALA A 138 -4.85 -0.10 7.05
C ALA A 138 -3.57 -0.69 7.67
N SER A 139 -3.66 -1.84 8.33
CA SER A 139 -2.49 -2.53 8.88
C SER A 139 -1.49 -2.94 7.79
N PHE A 140 -1.99 -3.46 6.66
CA PHE A 140 -1.14 -3.81 5.52
C PHE A 140 -0.60 -2.58 4.79
N VAL A 141 -1.27 -1.42 4.81
CA VAL A 141 -0.71 -0.15 4.32
C VAL A 141 0.56 0.21 5.10
N VAL A 142 0.53 0.15 6.44
CA VAL A 142 1.71 0.42 7.28
C VAL A 142 2.84 -0.57 6.99
N LEU A 143 2.53 -1.87 6.91
CA LEU A 143 3.54 -2.89 6.60
C LEU A 143 4.16 -2.67 5.21
N THR A 144 3.37 -2.31 4.21
CA THR A 144 3.85 -1.98 2.86
C THR A 144 4.81 -0.79 2.92
N GLY A 145 4.44 0.29 3.61
CA GLY A 145 5.28 1.49 3.77
C GLY A 145 6.63 1.15 4.39
N ILE A 146 6.65 0.49 5.56
CA ILE A 146 7.88 0.12 6.25
C ILE A 146 8.78 -0.74 5.36
N VAL A 147 8.23 -1.78 4.73
CA VAL A 147 9.02 -2.72 3.92
C VAL A 147 9.53 -2.06 2.64
N SER A 148 8.76 -1.19 2.02
CA SER A 148 9.16 -0.46 0.81
C SER A 148 10.27 0.56 1.08
N GLU A 149 10.26 1.23 2.23
CA GLU A 149 11.35 2.11 2.66
C GLU A 149 12.63 1.32 2.96
N LEU A 150 12.52 0.20 3.68
CA LEU A 150 13.65 -0.70 3.92
C LEU A 150 14.23 -1.25 2.62
N TYR A 151 13.38 -1.60 1.65
CA TYR A 151 13.80 -2.00 0.31
C TYR A 151 14.63 -0.90 -0.34
N TYR A 152 14.12 0.34 -0.36
CA TYR A 152 14.82 1.46 -1.00
C TYR A 152 16.18 1.73 -0.37
N VAL A 153 16.28 1.69 0.97
CA VAL A 153 17.56 1.87 1.68
C VAL A 153 18.53 0.73 1.38
N SER A 154 18.05 -0.52 1.39
CA SER A 154 18.88 -1.70 1.10
C SER A 154 19.38 -1.71 -0.35
N HIS A 155 18.52 -1.31 -1.29
CA HIS A 155 18.86 -1.17 -2.70
C HIS A 155 19.90 -0.06 -2.94
N SER A 156 19.74 1.09 -2.27
CA SER A 156 20.72 2.18 -2.34
C SER A 156 22.08 1.76 -1.80
N LYS A 157 22.14 1.05 -0.68
CA LYS A 157 23.39 0.52 -0.13
C LYS A 157 24.10 -0.47 -1.08
N ALA A 158 23.31 -1.33 -1.75
CA ALA A 158 23.86 -2.28 -2.72
C ALA A 158 24.51 -1.56 -3.92
N ASN A 159 23.87 -0.49 -4.41
CA ASN A 159 24.42 0.34 -5.50
C ASN A 159 25.68 1.13 -5.10
N ASP A 160 25.69 1.70 -3.89
CA ASP A 160 26.85 2.47 -3.39
C ASP A 160 28.07 1.56 -3.19
N GLY A 161 27.88 0.32 -2.70
CA GLY A 161 28.95 -0.67 -2.57
C GLY A 161 29.58 -1.07 -3.91
N GLU A 162 28.77 -1.17 -4.97
CA GLU A 162 29.27 -1.46 -6.31
C GLU A 162 30.07 -0.30 -6.91
N ALA A 163 29.61 0.93 -6.71
CA ALA A 163 30.31 2.13 -7.18
C ALA A 163 31.68 2.29 -6.51
N THR A 164 31.78 1.99 -5.22
CA THR A 164 33.05 2.04 -4.48
C THR A 164 34.04 0.98 -4.98
N TYR A 165 33.58 -0.26 -5.19
CA TYR A 165 34.41 -1.34 -5.71
C TYR A 165 34.90 -1.07 -7.12
N ALA A 166 34.04 -0.55 -8.01
CA ALA A 166 34.44 -0.21 -9.39
C ALA A 166 35.49 0.90 -9.42
N ARG A 167 35.40 1.86 -8.50
CA ARG A 167 36.43 2.93 -8.38
C ARG A 167 37.75 2.38 -7.88
N ASP A 168 37.75 1.50 -6.89
CA ASP A 168 39.00 0.92 -6.32
C ASP A 168 39.70 0.00 -7.30
N THR A 169 38.96 -0.79 -8.08
CA THR A 169 39.52 -1.68 -9.12
C THR A 169 40.03 -0.89 -10.32
N GLY A 170 39.38 0.21 -10.71
CA GLY A 170 39.81 1.09 -11.80
C GLY A 170 41.11 1.81 -11.49
N VAL A 171 41.33 2.24 -10.25
CA VAL A 171 42.57 2.85 -9.80
C VAL A 171 43.72 1.83 -9.79
N ARG A 172 43.47 0.57 -9.45
CA ARG A 172 44.47 -0.50 -9.46
C ARG A 172 44.94 -0.89 -10.86
N MET A 173 44.07 -0.84 -11.88
CA MET A 173 44.45 -1.12 -13.27
C MET A 173 45.24 0.03 -13.95
N GLY A 174 45.12 1.26 -13.41
CA GLY A 174 45.84 2.42 -13.93
C GLY A 174 47.31 2.54 -13.47
N ASN A 175 47.75 1.68 -12.54
CA ASN A 175 49.09 1.70 -11.95
C ASN A 175 49.94 0.47 -12.32
N LEU A 176 49.58 -0.29 -13.35
CA LEU A 176 50.35 -1.36 -13.96
C LEU A 176 50.74 -0.97 -15.39
#